data_11fbdfdaadcf8eeacd5c1aa37564eccb
#
_entry.id   11fbdfdaadcf8eeacd5c1aa37564eccb
#
_cell.length_a   1.000
_cell.length_b   1.000
_cell.length_c   1.000
_cell.angle_alpha   90.00
_cell.angle_beta   90.00
_cell.angle_gamma   90.00
#
_symmetry.space_group_name_H-M   'P 1'
#
loop_
_entity.id
_entity.type
_entity.pdbx_description
1 polymer ?
#
loop_
_entity_poly.entity_id
_entity_poly.type
_entity_poly.pdbx_seq_one_letter_code
_entity_poly.pdbx_strand_id
1 'polypeptide(L)'
;EPFNLGSRKQIGEYLIEMGWKPERFTPTNQPIVDEKTLSQITHIHEAGLIAEFLLLQKRIAQIDSWIEAVEEDNRVHGFVIPNGTITGRMTHRNPNMAQVPSLASPYGEECRACWIVDEGYKLVGIDASGLEIRMLAHYMNDEEFINEIINGDVHSSNQKLAGLKSRNQAKTFIYALMYGAGDE
;
A
#
# COMPACT_ATOMS: atom_id res chain seq x y z
N GLU A 1 -28.73 10.42 -16.77
CA GLU A 1 -27.86 9.27 -17.09
C GLU A 1 -27.99 8.20 -16.02
N PRO A 2 -27.91 6.91 -16.35
CA PRO A 2 -27.94 5.86 -15.34
C PRO A 2 -26.70 5.98 -14.41
N PHE A 3 -26.90 5.67 -13.12
CA PHE A 3 -25.83 5.72 -12.13
C PHE A 3 -24.72 4.72 -12.47
N ASN A 4 -23.49 5.20 -12.54
CA ASN A 4 -22.31 4.39 -12.85
C ASN A 4 -21.40 4.26 -11.63
N LEU A 5 -21.36 3.06 -11.03
CA LEU A 5 -20.49 2.73 -9.90
C LEU A 5 -18.98 2.82 -10.23
N GLY A 6 -18.58 2.88 -11.50
CA GLY A 6 -17.21 3.16 -11.92
C GLY A 6 -16.85 4.66 -11.87
N SER A 7 -17.83 5.55 -11.80
CA SER A 7 -17.63 6.99 -11.82
C SER A 7 -17.46 7.56 -10.41
N ARG A 8 -16.23 7.88 -10.02
CA ARG A 8 -15.91 8.53 -8.73
C ARG A 8 -16.70 9.84 -8.54
N LYS A 9 -16.95 10.57 -9.63
CA LYS A 9 -17.74 11.81 -9.62
C LYS A 9 -19.17 11.52 -9.20
N GLN A 10 -19.86 10.60 -9.88
CA GLN A 10 -21.26 10.26 -9.57
C GLN A 10 -21.40 9.66 -8.17
N ILE A 11 -20.43 8.84 -7.72
CA ILE A 11 -20.42 8.33 -6.35
C ILE A 11 -20.32 9.48 -5.34
N GLY A 12 -19.42 10.44 -5.58
CA GLY A 12 -19.25 11.59 -4.70
C GLY A 12 -20.52 12.45 -4.62
N GLU A 13 -21.15 12.75 -5.76
CA GLU A 13 -22.41 13.49 -5.85
C GLU A 13 -23.52 12.76 -5.09
N TYR A 14 -23.69 11.46 -5.31
CA TYR A 14 -24.67 10.63 -4.62
C TYR A 14 -24.48 10.64 -3.09
N LEU A 15 -23.24 10.45 -2.62
CA LEU A 15 -22.96 10.44 -1.18
C LEU A 15 -23.17 11.80 -0.54
N ILE A 16 -22.91 12.91 -1.26
CA ILE A 16 -23.20 14.27 -0.80
C ILE A 16 -24.71 14.48 -0.66
N GLU A 17 -25.52 14.03 -1.63
CA GLU A 17 -26.99 14.06 -1.55
C GLU A 17 -27.51 13.27 -0.34
N MET A 18 -26.83 12.16 0.04
CA MET A 18 -27.12 11.35 1.21
C MET A 18 -26.57 11.95 2.53
N GLY A 19 -25.97 13.15 2.48
CA GLY A 19 -25.51 13.88 3.67
C GLY A 19 -24.04 13.75 3.99
N TRP A 20 -23.22 13.13 3.11
CA TRP A 20 -21.78 13.14 3.28
C TRP A 20 -21.19 14.53 3.07
N LYS A 21 -20.28 14.93 3.97
CA LYS A 21 -19.52 16.17 3.87
C LYS A 21 -18.06 15.82 3.58
N PRO A 22 -17.59 15.98 2.33
CA PRO A 22 -16.21 15.65 1.97
C PRO A 22 -15.23 16.62 2.63
N GLU A 23 -14.15 16.06 3.19
CA GLU A 23 -13.05 16.81 3.81
C GLU A 23 -11.82 16.89 2.90
N ARG A 24 -11.73 15.99 1.91
CA ARG A 24 -10.58 15.88 1.03
C ARG A 24 -10.98 16.06 -0.42
N PHE A 25 -10.20 16.86 -1.16
CA PHE A 25 -10.47 17.19 -2.54
C PHE A 25 -9.25 16.96 -3.42
N THR A 26 -9.48 16.67 -4.70
CA THR A 26 -8.44 16.64 -5.73
C THR A 26 -7.99 18.07 -6.07
N PRO A 27 -6.85 18.26 -6.78
CA PRO A 27 -6.44 19.59 -7.27
C PRO A 27 -7.50 20.26 -8.16
N THR A 28 -8.42 19.48 -8.75
CA THR A 28 -9.55 19.97 -9.56
C THR A 28 -10.82 20.19 -8.75
N ASN A 29 -10.71 20.25 -7.41
CA ASN A 29 -11.82 20.48 -6.48
C ASN A 29 -12.95 19.43 -6.56
N GLN A 30 -12.62 18.19 -6.91
CA GLN A 30 -13.55 17.06 -6.85
C GLN A 30 -13.35 16.31 -5.51
N PRO A 31 -14.42 15.87 -4.84
CA PRO A 31 -14.29 15.05 -3.64
C PRO A 31 -13.45 13.80 -3.90
N ILE A 32 -12.53 13.48 -2.99
CA ILE A 32 -11.76 12.25 -3.08
C ILE A 32 -12.64 11.09 -2.60
N VAL A 33 -12.94 10.17 -3.51
CA VAL A 33 -13.70 8.94 -3.25
C VAL A 33 -12.72 7.77 -3.36
N ASP A 34 -12.10 7.43 -2.26
CA ASP A 34 -11.19 6.28 -2.12
C ASP A 34 -11.67 5.36 -0.98
N GLU A 35 -11.08 4.17 -0.87
CA GLU A 35 -11.40 3.18 0.14
C GLU A 35 -11.29 3.76 1.56
N LYS A 36 -10.25 4.58 1.82
CA LYS A 36 -10.04 5.23 3.12
C LYS A 36 -11.17 6.21 3.45
N THR A 37 -11.57 7.02 2.49
CA THR A 37 -12.66 8.00 2.65
C THR A 37 -13.99 7.29 2.87
N LEU A 38 -14.30 6.28 2.05
CA LEU A 38 -15.55 5.52 2.14
C LEU A 38 -15.68 4.77 3.48
N SER A 39 -14.59 4.22 4.00
CA SER A 39 -14.58 3.51 5.30
C SER A 39 -14.89 4.43 6.49
N GLN A 40 -14.71 5.73 6.35
CA GLN A 40 -15.02 6.73 7.38
C GLN A 40 -16.50 7.16 7.36
N ILE A 41 -17.24 6.86 6.29
CA ILE A 41 -18.65 7.22 6.15
C ILE A 41 -19.52 6.11 6.76
N THR A 42 -19.68 6.14 8.09
CA THR A 42 -20.39 5.09 8.83
C THR A 42 -21.91 5.29 8.87
N HIS A 43 -22.40 6.48 8.57
CA HIS A 43 -23.84 6.84 8.63
C HIS A 43 -24.59 6.61 7.31
N ILE A 44 -23.90 6.26 6.24
CA ILE A 44 -24.46 5.93 4.93
C ILE A 44 -24.11 4.47 4.63
N HIS A 45 -25.10 3.59 4.67
CA HIS A 45 -24.89 2.15 4.45
C HIS A 45 -24.29 1.85 3.07
N GLU A 46 -24.73 2.55 2.04
CA GLU A 46 -24.27 2.40 0.67
C GLU A 46 -22.78 2.71 0.49
N ALA A 47 -22.19 3.57 1.34
CA ALA A 47 -20.77 3.86 1.30
C ALA A 47 -19.92 2.61 1.53
N GLY A 48 -20.34 1.73 2.45
CA GLY A 48 -19.70 0.44 2.70
C GLY A 48 -19.79 -0.50 1.49
N LEU A 49 -20.96 -0.62 0.87
CA LEU A 49 -21.20 -1.44 -0.33
C LEU A 49 -20.37 -0.92 -1.52
N ILE A 50 -20.30 0.40 -1.69
CA ILE A 50 -19.51 1.03 -2.75
C ILE A 50 -18.02 0.77 -2.50
N ALA A 51 -17.55 0.85 -1.26
CA ALA A 51 -16.15 0.55 -0.91
C ALA A 51 -15.78 -0.90 -1.28
N GLU A 52 -16.65 -1.85 -0.93
CA GLU A 52 -16.46 -3.27 -1.28
C GLU A 52 -16.46 -3.49 -2.79
N PHE A 53 -17.42 -2.91 -3.50
CA PHE A 53 -17.48 -2.99 -4.97
C PHE A 53 -16.18 -2.48 -5.61
N LEU A 54 -15.69 -1.32 -5.19
CA LEU A 54 -14.48 -0.72 -5.74
C LEU A 54 -13.23 -1.53 -5.42
N LEU A 55 -13.18 -2.15 -4.25
CA LEU A 55 -12.11 -3.07 -3.86
C LEU A 55 -12.12 -4.31 -4.75
N LEU A 56 -13.28 -4.96 -4.91
CA LEU A 56 -13.43 -6.14 -5.77
C LEU A 56 -13.08 -5.82 -7.22
N GLN A 57 -13.59 -4.72 -7.76
CA GLN A 57 -13.27 -4.26 -9.11
C GLN A 57 -11.76 -4.07 -9.32
N LYS A 58 -11.08 -3.47 -8.32
CA LYS A 58 -9.61 -3.33 -8.34
C LYS A 58 -8.90 -4.69 -8.33
N ARG A 59 -9.38 -5.66 -7.54
CA ARG A 59 -8.78 -7.00 -7.47
C ARG A 59 -9.00 -7.77 -8.77
N ILE A 60 -10.19 -7.72 -9.32
CA ILE A 60 -10.52 -8.35 -10.62
C ILE A 60 -9.60 -7.78 -11.70
N ALA A 61 -9.55 -6.46 -11.87
CA ALA A 61 -8.70 -5.83 -12.88
C ALA A 61 -7.21 -6.17 -12.68
N GLN A 62 -6.76 -6.34 -11.44
CA GLN A 62 -5.38 -6.75 -11.14
C GLN A 62 -5.12 -8.19 -11.57
N ILE A 63 -6.02 -9.12 -11.26
CA ILE A 63 -5.89 -10.54 -11.64
C ILE A 63 -6.00 -10.69 -13.17
N ASP A 64 -6.94 -9.99 -13.80
CA ASP A 64 -7.07 -9.98 -15.25
C ASP A 64 -5.77 -9.52 -15.92
N SER A 65 -5.13 -8.46 -15.40
CA SER A 65 -3.84 -7.99 -15.92
C SER A 65 -2.72 -9.01 -15.78
N TRP A 66 -2.78 -9.89 -14.78
CA TRP A 66 -1.83 -11.00 -14.63
C TRP A 66 -2.10 -12.11 -15.60
N ILE A 67 -3.37 -12.46 -15.81
CA ILE A 67 -3.79 -13.48 -16.79
C ILE A 67 -3.38 -13.06 -18.20
N GLU A 68 -3.61 -11.79 -18.57
CA GLU A 68 -3.22 -11.22 -19.85
C GLU A 68 -1.69 -11.21 -20.06
N ALA A 69 -0.92 -11.17 -18.97
CA ALA A 69 0.54 -11.17 -19.02
C ALA A 69 1.17 -12.59 -19.05
N VAL A 70 0.36 -13.64 -19.03
CA VAL A 70 0.87 -15.03 -19.16
C VAL A 70 1.30 -15.26 -20.60
N GLU A 71 2.55 -15.70 -20.79
CA GLU A 71 3.14 -16.00 -22.08
C GLU A 71 2.97 -17.48 -22.47
N GLU A 72 3.46 -17.85 -23.65
CA GLU A 72 3.30 -19.24 -24.24
C GLU A 72 3.92 -20.33 -23.35
N ASP A 73 4.91 -19.99 -22.51
CA ASP A 73 5.54 -20.91 -21.56
C ASP A 73 4.76 -21.04 -20.23
N ASN A 74 3.53 -20.51 -20.15
CA ASN A 74 2.69 -20.43 -18.96
C ASN A 74 3.30 -19.64 -17.79
N ARG A 75 4.18 -18.68 -18.08
CA ARG A 75 4.83 -17.82 -17.11
C ARG A 75 4.50 -16.36 -17.33
N VAL A 76 4.67 -15.59 -16.28
CA VAL A 76 4.60 -14.14 -16.34
C VAL A 76 6.01 -13.57 -16.24
N HIS A 77 6.43 -12.84 -17.26
CA HIS A 77 7.75 -12.20 -17.36
C HIS A 77 7.64 -10.72 -17.05
N GLY A 78 7.56 -10.38 -15.75
CA GLY A 78 7.49 -8.99 -15.31
C GLY A 78 8.76 -8.20 -15.66
N PHE A 79 8.57 -6.96 -16.11
CA PHE A 79 9.67 -6.09 -16.48
C PHE A 79 10.07 -5.18 -15.30
N VAL A 80 11.37 -5.15 -14.96
CA VAL A 80 11.92 -4.32 -13.89
C VAL A 80 12.84 -3.25 -14.49
N ILE A 81 12.62 -2.00 -14.10
CA ILE A 81 13.51 -0.88 -14.42
C ILE A 81 14.34 -0.59 -13.16
N PRO A 82 15.64 -0.88 -13.13
CA PRO A 82 16.46 -0.80 -11.91
C PRO A 82 16.54 0.60 -11.30
N ASN A 83 16.44 1.64 -12.09
CA ASN A 83 16.48 3.03 -11.67
C ASN A 83 15.26 3.79 -12.21
N GLY A 84 14.06 3.31 -11.87
CA GLY A 84 12.80 3.76 -12.44
C GLY A 84 12.18 4.99 -11.76
N THR A 85 12.72 5.43 -10.61
CA THR A 85 12.25 6.61 -9.87
C THR A 85 13.35 7.65 -9.71
N ILE A 86 12.98 8.90 -9.43
CA ILE A 86 13.94 9.98 -9.12
C ILE A 86 14.77 9.69 -7.85
N THR A 87 14.30 8.79 -6.98
CA THR A 87 14.98 8.38 -5.76
C THR A 87 15.88 7.15 -5.96
N GLY A 88 16.05 6.66 -7.20
CA GLY A 88 16.87 5.51 -7.52
C GLY A 88 16.22 4.15 -7.21
N ARG A 89 14.95 4.11 -6.83
CA ARG A 89 14.23 2.84 -6.61
C ARG A 89 13.84 2.17 -7.93
N MET A 90 13.72 0.87 -7.92
CA MET A 90 13.20 0.09 -9.05
C MET A 90 11.71 0.37 -9.24
N THR A 91 11.27 0.28 -10.49
CA THR A 91 9.85 0.19 -10.84
C THR A 91 9.56 -1.10 -11.59
N HIS A 92 8.33 -1.56 -11.51
CA HIS A 92 7.86 -2.78 -12.13
C HIS A 92 6.73 -2.48 -13.11
N ARG A 93 6.69 -3.18 -14.25
CA ARG A 93 5.60 -3.08 -15.23
C ARG A 93 5.41 -4.40 -15.97
N ASN A 94 4.25 -4.56 -16.57
CA ASN A 94 3.85 -5.64 -17.47
C ASN A 94 4.04 -7.06 -16.89
N PRO A 95 3.40 -7.38 -15.75
CA PRO A 95 2.60 -6.57 -14.86
C PRO A 95 3.44 -5.90 -13.74
N ASN A 96 2.81 -5.01 -12.95
CA ASN A 96 3.47 -4.41 -11.79
C ASN A 96 3.49 -5.38 -10.60
N MET A 97 4.53 -6.19 -10.49
CA MET A 97 4.70 -7.19 -9.44
C MET A 97 4.89 -6.60 -8.03
N ALA A 98 5.32 -5.34 -7.93
CA ALA A 98 5.48 -4.68 -6.63
C ALA A 98 4.12 -4.35 -5.96
N GLN A 99 3.00 -4.44 -6.69
CA GLN A 99 1.66 -4.15 -6.19
C GLN A 99 0.83 -5.39 -5.83
N VAL A 100 1.42 -6.58 -5.80
CA VAL A 100 0.72 -7.76 -5.29
C VAL A 100 0.33 -7.52 -3.84
N PRO A 101 -0.96 -7.66 -3.46
CA PRO A 101 -1.45 -7.34 -2.13
C PRO A 101 -0.70 -8.12 -1.04
N SER A 102 -0.52 -7.50 0.14
CA SER A 102 0.02 -8.20 1.30
C SER A 102 -1.01 -9.17 1.86
N LEU A 103 -0.55 -10.19 2.60
CA LEU A 103 -1.45 -11.14 3.28
C LEU A 103 -2.45 -10.48 4.23
N ALA A 104 -2.08 -9.33 4.81
CA ALA A 104 -2.96 -8.56 5.69
C ALA A 104 -4.00 -7.71 4.93
N SER A 105 -3.88 -7.59 3.61
CA SER A 105 -4.85 -6.84 2.78
C SER A 105 -6.04 -7.73 2.44
N PRO A 106 -7.25 -7.18 2.27
CA PRO A 106 -8.39 -7.94 1.77
C PRO A 106 -8.05 -8.63 0.44
N TYR A 107 -8.37 -9.93 0.35
CA TYR A 107 -8.04 -10.82 -0.79
C TYR A 107 -6.53 -10.95 -1.07
N GLY A 108 -5.68 -10.66 -0.08
CA GLY A 108 -4.23 -10.73 -0.25
C GLY A 108 -3.71 -12.16 -0.35
N GLU A 109 -4.32 -13.09 0.38
CA GLU A 109 -3.97 -14.51 0.34
C GLU A 109 -4.30 -15.11 -1.03
N GLU A 110 -5.51 -14.87 -1.54
CA GLU A 110 -5.98 -15.33 -2.84
C GLU A 110 -5.12 -14.76 -3.98
N CYS A 111 -4.81 -13.47 -3.93
CA CYS A 111 -3.94 -12.83 -4.91
C CYS A 111 -2.53 -13.43 -4.90
N ARG A 112 -1.98 -13.78 -3.73
CA ARG A 112 -0.66 -14.40 -3.63
C ARG A 112 -0.69 -15.86 -4.04
N ALA A 113 -1.78 -16.58 -3.81
CA ALA A 113 -1.96 -17.97 -4.24
C ALA A 113 -1.99 -18.13 -5.77
N CYS A 114 -2.23 -17.05 -6.53
CA CYS A 114 -2.11 -17.07 -7.99
C CYS A 114 -0.65 -17.26 -8.47
N TRP A 115 0.35 -16.99 -7.61
CA TRP A 115 1.75 -17.08 -7.96
C TRP A 115 2.35 -18.38 -7.44
N ILE A 116 2.60 -19.29 -8.36
CA ILE A 116 3.11 -20.63 -8.09
C ILE A 116 4.46 -20.84 -8.78
N VAL A 117 5.14 -21.90 -8.43
CA VAL A 117 6.35 -22.40 -9.10
C VAL A 117 6.11 -23.79 -9.61
N ASP A 118 6.96 -24.25 -10.54
CA ASP A 118 6.87 -25.60 -11.08
C ASP A 118 7.07 -26.66 -9.98
N GLU A 119 6.59 -27.87 -10.25
CA GLU A 119 6.77 -29.00 -9.36
C GLU A 119 8.27 -29.26 -9.10
N GLY A 120 8.61 -29.47 -7.84
CA GLY A 120 10.00 -29.65 -7.41
C GLY A 120 10.76 -28.35 -7.10
N TYR A 121 10.19 -27.18 -7.39
CA TYR A 121 10.76 -25.88 -7.06
C TYR A 121 10.11 -25.25 -5.83
N LYS A 122 10.77 -24.26 -5.25
CA LYS A 122 10.25 -23.46 -4.12
C LYS A 122 10.42 -21.98 -4.40
N LEU A 123 9.42 -21.19 -4.06
CA LEU A 123 9.54 -19.73 -4.03
C LEU A 123 10.31 -19.33 -2.76
N VAL A 124 11.44 -18.65 -2.94
CA VAL A 124 12.27 -18.16 -1.83
C VAL A 124 12.19 -16.64 -1.81
N GLY A 125 11.72 -16.08 -0.70
CA GLY A 125 11.69 -14.63 -0.45
C GLY A 125 12.80 -14.24 0.52
N ILE A 126 13.56 -13.19 0.18
CA ILE A 126 14.59 -12.61 1.04
C ILE A 126 14.29 -11.11 1.14
N ASP A 127 14.17 -10.61 2.37
CA ASP A 127 13.94 -9.20 2.64
C ASP A 127 14.96 -8.68 3.66
N ALA A 128 15.54 -7.51 3.39
CA ALA A 128 16.48 -6.87 4.28
C ALA A 128 15.75 -6.16 5.41
N SER A 129 15.80 -6.73 6.61
CA SER A 129 15.12 -6.19 7.79
C SER A 129 15.57 -4.75 8.10
N GLY A 130 14.63 -3.81 8.02
CA GLY A 130 14.86 -2.41 8.39
C GLY A 130 15.98 -1.72 7.57
N LEU A 131 16.10 -2.04 6.28
CA LEU A 131 17.19 -1.53 5.44
C LEU A 131 17.35 -0.01 5.53
N GLU A 132 16.25 0.72 5.43
CA GLU A 132 16.26 2.20 5.41
C GLU A 132 16.79 2.79 6.74
N ILE A 133 16.32 2.27 7.87
CA ILE A 133 16.75 2.76 9.17
C ILE A 133 18.22 2.38 9.46
N ARG A 134 18.68 1.24 8.92
CA ARG A 134 20.11 0.84 9.01
C ARG A 134 20.99 1.76 8.19
N MET A 135 20.55 2.17 7.01
CA MET A 135 21.28 3.15 6.19
C MET A 135 21.29 4.53 6.86
N LEU A 136 20.17 4.95 7.46
CA LEU A 136 20.11 6.18 8.24
C LEU A 136 21.16 6.16 9.37
N ALA A 137 21.18 5.09 10.15
CA ALA A 137 22.16 4.93 11.25
C ALA A 137 23.60 4.97 10.75
N HIS A 138 23.89 4.34 9.61
CA HIS A 138 25.19 4.40 8.99
C HIS A 138 25.63 5.84 8.65
N TYR A 139 24.73 6.63 8.06
CA TYR A 139 25.02 8.03 7.72
C TYR A 139 25.07 8.96 8.95
N MET A 140 24.28 8.69 9.99
CA MET A 140 24.32 9.44 11.24
C MET A 140 25.63 9.19 12.01
N ASN A 141 26.20 8.00 11.86
CA ASN A 141 27.40 7.54 12.57
C ASN A 141 27.29 7.68 14.11
N ASP A 142 26.09 7.41 14.63
CA ASP A 142 25.77 7.43 16.05
C ASP A 142 25.84 6.01 16.61
N GLU A 143 26.84 5.74 17.47
CA GLU A 143 27.12 4.41 17.99
C GLU A 143 25.97 3.86 18.86
N GLU A 144 25.30 4.69 19.63
CA GLU A 144 24.18 4.29 20.48
C GLU A 144 22.99 3.87 19.61
N PHE A 145 22.64 4.67 18.59
CA PHE A 145 21.57 4.37 17.64
C PHE A 145 21.89 3.13 16.81
N ILE A 146 23.12 2.97 16.35
CA ILE A 146 23.59 1.77 15.63
C ILE A 146 23.42 0.52 16.51
N ASN A 147 23.86 0.59 17.76
CA ASN A 147 23.76 -0.53 18.70
C ASN A 147 22.30 -0.90 18.97
N GLU A 148 21.39 0.07 19.13
CA GLU A 148 19.97 -0.16 19.31
C GLU A 148 19.31 -0.84 18.09
N ILE A 149 19.74 -0.49 16.88
CA ILE A 149 19.24 -1.11 15.64
C ILE A 149 19.75 -2.54 15.46
N ILE A 150 20.98 -2.81 15.86
CA ILE A 150 21.62 -4.13 15.65
C ILE A 150 21.18 -5.12 16.75
N ASN A 151 21.19 -4.68 17.99
CA ASN A 151 21.06 -5.55 19.17
C ASN A 151 19.76 -5.33 19.96
N GLY A 152 19.04 -4.24 19.71
CA GLY A 152 17.80 -3.87 20.37
C GLY A 152 16.56 -3.99 19.49
N ASP A 153 15.49 -3.32 19.92
CA ASP A 153 14.26 -3.10 19.13
C ASP A 153 13.97 -1.60 19.05
N VAL A 154 14.58 -0.95 18.07
CA VAL A 154 14.45 0.49 17.82
C VAL A 154 13.00 0.98 17.77
N HIS A 155 12.07 0.15 17.28
CA HIS A 155 10.66 0.55 17.22
C HIS A 155 10.00 0.55 18.61
N SER A 156 10.35 -0.38 19.48
CA SER A 156 9.88 -0.40 20.87
C SER A 156 10.53 0.71 21.70
N SER A 157 11.80 1.02 21.48
CA SER A 157 12.48 2.14 22.10
C SER A 157 11.85 3.48 21.68
N ASN A 158 11.62 3.68 20.38
CA ASN A 158 10.95 4.86 19.86
C ASN A 158 9.49 4.98 20.30
N GLN A 159 8.77 3.84 20.46
CA GLN A 159 7.43 3.83 21.02
C GLN A 159 7.40 4.44 22.43
N LYS A 160 8.33 4.04 23.28
CA LYS A 160 8.44 4.54 24.64
C LYS A 160 8.84 6.02 24.69
N LEU A 161 9.87 6.41 23.93
CA LEU A 161 10.38 7.77 23.88
C LEU A 161 9.35 8.77 23.36
N ALA A 162 8.61 8.40 22.32
CA ALA A 162 7.59 9.24 21.71
C ALA A 162 6.18 9.10 22.38
N GLY A 163 6.03 8.27 23.41
CA GLY A 163 4.75 8.06 24.10
C GLY A 163 3.65 7.46 23.21
N LEU A 164 4.02 6.69 22.20
CA LEU A 164 3.08 6.13 21.22
C LEU A 164 2.36 4.88 21.75
N LYS A 165 1.11 4.68 21.32
CA LYS A 165 0.25 3.60 21.83
C LYS A 165 0.70 2.21 21.38
N SER A 166 1.37 2.09 20.23
CA SER A 166 1.80 0.79 19.70
C SER A 166 3.14 0.86 18.96
N ARG A 167 3.83 -0.28 18.90
CA ARG A 167 5.05 -0.46 18.12
C ARG A 167 4.84 -0.17 16.62
N ASN A 168 3.66 -0.51 16.09
CA ASN A 168 3.32 -0.21 14.69
C ASN A 168 3.19 1.30 14.44
N GLN A 169 2.64 2.06 15.38
CA GLN A 169 2.63 3.53 15.30
C GLN A 169 4.04 4.08 15.32
N ALA A 170 4.93 3.56 16.19
CA ALA A 170 6.33 3.99 16.22
C ALA A 170 7.05 3.68 14.90
N LYS A 171 6.81 2.52 14.31
CA LYS A 171 7.33 2.18 12.99
C LYS A 171 6.86 3.19 11.94
N THR A 172 5.55 3.45 11.86
CA THR A 172 4.99 4.41 10.91
C THR A 172 5.54 5.82 11.14
N PHE A 173 5.63 6.26 12.39
CA PHE A 173 6.16 7.57 12.78
C PHE A 173 7.61 7.77 12.31
N ILE A 174 8.50 6.83 12.61
CA ILE A 174 9.91 6.91 12.21
C ILE A 174 10.07 6.98 10.70
N TYR A 175 9.35 6.14 9.95
CA TYR A 175 9.41 6.18 8.49
C TYR A 175 8.84 7.49 7.94
N ALA A 176 7.73 7.99 8.48
CA ALA A 176 7.17 9.28 8.08
C ALA A 176 8.18 10.42 8.33
N LEU A 177 8.83 10.43 9.50
CA LEU A 177 9.87 11.41 9.83
C LEU A 177 11.06 11.33 8.87
N MET A 178 11.55 10.13 8.56
CA MET A 178 12.65 9.92 7.60
C MET A 178 12.32 10.47 6.19
N TYR A 179 11.05 10.45 5.81
CA TYR A 179 10.56 10.97 4.53
C TYR A 179 10.06 12.41 4.59
N GLY A 180 10.33 13.13 5.69
CA GLY A 180 10.08 14.56 5.81
C GLY A 180 8.63 14.91 6.21
N ALA A 181 7.92 14.02 6.87
CA ALA A 181 6.64 14.38 7.48
C ALA A 181 6.86 15.44 8.55
N GLY A 182 6.12 16.56 8.46
CA GLY A 182 6.11 17.61 9.45
C GLY A 182 5.06 17.38 10.55
N ASP A 183 4.87 18.41 11.39
CA ASP A 183 3.94 18.40 12.52
C ASP A 183 2.46 18.70 12.11
N GLU A 184 2.10 18.62 10.81
CA GLU A 184 0.74 18.88 10.31
C GLU A 184 -0.17 17.65 10.40
#